data_0a41f746b4fba0b17fb2b1b0ee3fb7f1
#
_entry.id   0a41f746b4fba0b17fb2b1b0ee3fb7f1
#
_cell.length_a   1.000
_cell.length_b   1.000
_cell.length_c   1.000
_cell.angle_alpha   90.00
_cell.angle_beta   90.00
_cell.angle_gamma   90.00
#
_symmetry.space_group_name_H-M   'P 1'
#
loop_
_entity.id
_entity.type
_entity.pdbx_description
1 polymer ?
#
loop_
_entity_poly.entity_id
_entity_poly.type
_entity_poly.pdbx_seq_one_letter_code
_entity_poly.pdbx_strand_id
1 'polypeptide(L)'
;MRVAVIGNSGSGKSTLARQLAAAHALPMLDLDTVAWEPGKIAVARDPLAAALDVNAFCSTGHRWVVEGCYAALVRAALPYASVLIFLEPGVEACLANCRDRPWEAHKYESKEVQDQHLDFLLTWVREYYTREGDASLLAHQALFDEYRGPKHKLTARVEPDQLDALMR
;
A
#
# COMPACT_ATOMS: atom_id res chain seq x y z
N MET A 1 -15.43 9.43 3.33
CA MET A 1 -13.95 9.28 3.47
C MET A 1 -13.56 7.98 2.80
N ARG A 2 -12.90 8.05 1.64
CA ARG A 2 -12.46 6.90 0.83
C ARG A 2 -11.03 7.16 0.43
N VAL A 3 -10.09 6.48 1.08
CA VAL A 3 -8.65 6.78 1.03
C VAL A 3 -7.89 5.70 0.30
N ALA A 4 -7.15 6.06 -0.74
CA ALA A 4 -6.19 5.18 -1.39
C ALA A 4 -4.77 5.56 -0.97
N VAL A 5 -3.97 4.59 -0.55
CA VAL A 5 -2.58 4.79 -0.10
C VAL A 5 -1.65 3.93 -0.95
N ILE A 6 -0.65 4.55 -1.58
CA ILE A 6 0.34 3.88 -2.41
C ILE A 6 1.77 4.22 -1.95
N GLY A 7 2.71 3.33 -2.16
CA GLY A 7 4.13 3.54 -1.87
C GLY A 7 4.93 2.24 -1.89
N ASN A 8 6.26 2.36 -1.79
CA ASN A 8 7.16 1.22 -1.76
C ASN A 8 6.92 0.32 -0.52
N SER A 9 7.41 -0.91 -0.55
CA SER A 9 7.54 -1.74 0.66
C SER A 9 8.39 -0.99 1.70
N GLY A 10 7.97 -1.02 2.96
CA GLY A 10 8.63 -0.27 4.03
C GLY A 10 8.34 1.23 4.07
N SER A 11 7.54 1.80 3.16
CA SER A 11 7.22 3.24 3.17
C SER A 11 6.33 3.68 4.34
N GLY A 12 5.73 2.76 5.09
CA GLY A 12 4.81 3.07 6.19
C GLY A 12 3.33 3.11 5.80
N LYS A 13 2.96 2.76 4.56
CA LYS A 13 1.57 2.79 4.08
C LYS A 13 0.60 1.96 4.92
N SER A 14 0.97 0.73 5.31
CA SER A 14 0.10 -0.12 6.14
C SER A 14 -0.06 0.43 7.57
N THR A 15 0.97 1.13 8.08
CA THR A 15 0.88 1.82 9.37
C THR A 15 -0.08 3.00 9.28
N LEU A 16 0.05 3.85 8.25
CA LEU A 16 -0.85 4.97 8.01
C LEU A 16 -2.29 4.49 7.80
N ALA A 17 -2.50 3.44 6.98
CA ALA A 17 -3.82 2.90 6.71
C ALA A 17 -4.49 2.37 7.99
N ARG A 18 -3.75 1.65 8.85
CA ARG A 18 -4.26 1.21 10.16
C ARG A 18 -4.59 2.37 11.10
N GLN A 19 -3.77 3.41 11.12
CA GLN A 19 -4.04 4.62 11.92
C GLN A 19 -5.32 5.32 11.45
N LEU A 20 -5.50 5.50 10.13
CA LEU A 20 -6.72 6.06 9.55
C LEU A 20 -7.94 5.18 9.83
N ALA A 21 -7.80 3.86 9.66
CA ALA A 21 -8.86 2.91 9.94
C ALA A 21 -9.32 2.96 11.40
N ALA A 22 -8.37 3.01 12.33
CA ALA A 22 -8.67 3.09 13.77
C ALA A 22 -9.27 4.44 14.17
N ALA A 23 -8.69 5.56 13.71
CA ALA A 23 -9.14 6.90 14.07
C ALA A 23 -10.56 7.21 13.55
N HIS A 24 -10.94 6.65 12.41
CA HIS A 24 -12.19 6.97 11.73
C HIS A 24 -13.15 5.79 11.59
N ALA A 25 -12.86 4.64 12.20
CA ALA A 25 -13.64 3.40 12.08
C ALA A 25 -13.91 3.02 10.60
N LEU A 26 -12.83 2.92 9.79
CA LEU A 26 -12.92 2.58 8.37
C LEU A 26 -12.65 1.09 8.15
N PRO A 27 -13.44 0.42 7.30
CA PRO A 27 -13.00 -0.83 6.68
C PRO A 27 -11.68 -0.62 5.93
N MET A 28 -10.75 -1.57 6.05
CA MET A 28 -9.44 -1.52 5.41
C MET A 28 -9.26 -2.72 4.48
N LEU A 29 -8.73 -2.46 3.28
CA LEU A 29 -8.28 -3.48 2.34
C LEU A 29 -6.76 -3.35 2.13
N ASP A 30 -6.02 -4.37 2.58
CA ASP A 30 -4.62 -4.57 2.22
C ASP A 30 -4.57 -5.27 0.87
N LEU A 31 -4.00 -4.62 -0.14
CA LEU A 31 -3.94 -5.15 -1.51
C LEU A 31 -3.06 -6.40 -1.64
N ASP A 32 -2.16 -6.69 -0.70
CA ASP A 32 -1.46 -7.97 -0.65
C ASP A 32 -2.44 -9.14 -0.56
N THR A 33 -3.60 -8.96 0.11
CA THR A 33 -4.61 -10.01 0.29
C THR A 33 -5.38 -10.35 -0.99
N VAL A 34 -5.37 -9.47 -1.98
CA VAL A 34 -6.05 -9.69 -3.28
C VAL A 34 -5.08 -9.87 -4.44
N ALA A 35 -3.82 -9.46 -4.29
CA ALA A 35 -2.79 -9.61 -5.31
C ALA A 35 -2.23 -11.03 -5.41
N TRP A 36 -2.25 -11.79 -4.32
CA TRP A 36 -1.63 -13.10 -4.22
C TRP A 36 -2.65 -14.21 -3.99
N GLU A 37 -2.35 -15.42 -4.49
CA GLU A 37 -3.17 -16.60 -4.26
C GLU A 37 -3.15 -16.98 -2.77
N PRO A 38 -4.32 -17.16 -2.13
CA PRO A 38 -4.40 -17.54 -0.72
C PRO A 38 -3.62 -18.83 -0.43
N GLY A 39 -2.80 -18.81 0.61
CA GLY A 39 -2.02 -19.99 1.06
C GLY A 39 -0.89 -20.41 0.13
N LYS A 40 -0.56 -19.61 -0.90
CA LYS A 40 0.59 -19.85 -1.78
C LYS A 40 1.60 -18.70 -1.68
N ILE A 41 2.88 -19.04 -1.64
CA ILE A 41 3.95 -18.03 -1.56
C ILE A 41 4.27 -17.55 -2.98
N ALA A 42 4.24 -16.22 -3.18
CA ALA A 42 4.64 -15.54 -4.42
C ALA A 42 3.92 -16.01 -5.70
N VAL A 43 2.69 -16.53 -5.58
CA VAL A 43 1.85 -16.87 -6.73
C VAL A 43 0.84 -15.75 -6.94
N ALA A 44 1.04 -14.96 -7.99
CA ALA A 44 0.14 -13.86 -8.32
C ALA A 44 -1.24 -14.39 -8.76
N ARG A 45 -2.30 -13.73 -8.31
CA ARG A 45 -3.65 -13.96 -8.81
C ARG A 45 -3.82 -13.37 -10.20
N ASP A 46 -4.85 -13.82 -10.90
CA ASP A 46 -5.28 -13.18 -12.14
C ASP A 46 -5.53 -11.67 -11.92
N PRO A 47 -4.86 -10.79 -12.68
CA PRO A 47 -4.95 -9.34 -12.46
C PRO A 47 -6.36 -8.78 -12.59
N LEU A 48 -7.19 -9.35 -13.49
CA LEU A 48 -8.57 -8.92 -13.66
C LEU A 48 -9.42 -9.32 -12.47
N ALA A 49 -9.27 -10.55 -11.97
CA ALA A 49 -9.98 -11.02 -10.78
C ALA A 49 -9.61 -10.16 -9.55
N ALA A 50 -8.32 -9.87 -9.35
CA ALA A 50 -7.86 -8.99 -8.27
C ALA A 50 -8.46 -7.57 -8.38
N ALA A 51 -8.49 -6.99 -9.59
CA ALA A 51 -9.10 -5.68 -9.81
C ALA A 51 -10.62 -5.68 -9.57
N LEU A 52 -11.31 -6.76 -9.90
CA LEU A 52 -12.76 -6.90 -9.62
C LEU A 52 -13.03 -6.95 -8.12
N ASP A 53 -12.20 -7.63 -7.33
CA ASP A 53 -12.33 -7.65 -5.86
C ASP A 53 -12.14 -6.25 -5.26
N VAL A 54 -11.15 -5.49 -5.74
CA VAL A 54 -10.95 -4.09 -5.34
C VAL A 54 -12.16 -3.23 -5.70
N ASN A 55 -12.68 -3.36 -6.93
CA ASN A 55 -13.87 -2.63 -7.37
C ASN A 55 -15.09 -2.98 -6.50
N ALA A 56 -15.30 -4.25 -6.19
CA ALA A 56 -16.41 -4.70 -5.35
C ALA A 56 -16.33 -4.08 -3.95
N PHE A 57 -15.13 -4.12 -3.32
CA PHE A 57 -14.91 -3.48 -2.03
C PHE A 57 -15.15 -1.97 -2.05
N CYS A 58 -14.62 -1.27 -3.05
CA CYS A 58 -14.70 0.18 -3.13
C CYS A 58 -16.10 0.71 -3.52
N SER A 59 -16.84 -0.02 -4.35
CA SER A 59 -18.17 0.40 -4.83
C SER A 59 -19.26 0.21 -3.79
N THR A 60 -19.17 -0.82 -2.96
CA THR A 60 -20.17 -1.12 -1.91
C THR A 60 -19.98 -0.29 -0.65
N GLY A 61 -18.76 0.17 -0.38
CA GLY A 61 -18.40 0.93 0.82
C GLY A 61 -18.56 2.45 0.65
N HIS A 62 -19.23 3.12 1.57
CA HIS A 62 -19.30 4.58 1.62
C HIS A 62 -18.05 5.20 2.26
N ARG A 63 -17.30 4.42 3.03
CA ARG A 63 -16.09 4.83 3.75
C ARG A 63 -15.12 3.64 3.79
N TRP A 64 -13.86 3.88 3.47
CA TRP A 64 -12.82 2.83 3.49
C TRP A 64 -11.41 3.40 3.36
N VAL A 65 -10.42 2.56 3.64
CA VAL A 65 -9.02 2.77 3.27
C VAL A 65 -8.51 1.53 2.51
N VAL A 66 -7.85 1.77 1.38
CA VAL A 66 -7.15 0.76 0.56
C VAL A 66 -5.67 1.11 0.55
N GLU A 67 -4.79 0.12 0.73
CA GLU A 67 -3.34 0.35 0.69
C GLU A 67 -2.60 -0.76 -0.04
N GLY A 68 -1.50 -0.40 -0.72
CA GLY A 68 -0.61 -1.36 -1.36
C GLY A 68 0.46 -0.73 -2.23
N CYS A 69 1.28 -1.58 -2.85
CA CYS A 69 2.33 -1.17 -3.79
C CYS A 69 2.00 -1.47 -5.26
N TYR A 70 0.78 -1.89 -5.55
CA TYR A 70 0.34 -2.31 -6.89
C TYR A 70 -0.43 -1.17 -7.56
N ALA A 71 0.21 -0.42 -8.46
CA ALA A 71 -0.39 0.75 -9.11
C ALA A 71 -1.67 0.39 -9.87
N ALA A 72 -1.75 -0.77 -10.53
CA ALA A 72 -2.94 -1.22 -11.23
C ALA A 72 -4.13 -1.46 -10.28
N LEU A 73 -3.89 -2.08 -9.10
CA LEU A 73 -4.94 -2.31 -8.12
C LEU A 73 -5.37 -1.01 -7.42
N VAL A 74 -4.41 -0.12 -7.09
CA VAL A 74 -4.77 1.22 -6.59
C VAL A 74 -5.55 1.99 -7.65
N ARG A 75 -5.18 1.91 -8.93
CA ARG A 75 -5.92 2.53 -10.05
C ARG A 75 -7.38 2.07 -10.10
N ALA A 76 -7.67 0.79 -9.80
CA ALA A 76 -9.04 0.28 -9.73
C ALA A 76 -9.85 0.91 -8.59
N ALA A 77 -9.21 1.36 -7.51
CA ALA A 77 -9.87 2.05 -6.40
C ALA A 77 -10.10 3.55 -6.68
N LEU A 78 -9.28 4.20 -7.53
CA LEU A 78 -9.29 5.66 -7.73
C LEU A 78 -10.63 6.25 -8.19
N PRO A 79 -11.46 5.60 -9.03
CA PRO A 79 -12.78 6.14 -9.39
C PRO A 79 -13.71 6.37 -8.20
N TYR A 80 -13.46 5.66 -7.10
CA TYR A 80 -14.25 5.74 -5.86
C TYR A 80 -13.56 6.58 -4.78
N ALA A 81 -12.26 6.82 -4.90
CA ALA A 81 -11.46 7.49 -3.88
C ALA A 81 -11.83 8.99 -3.73
N SER A 82 -11.82 9.47 -2.49
CA SER A 82 -11.93 10.91 -2.19
C SER A 82 -10.56 11.56 -2.01
N VAL A 83 -9.51 10.77 -1.73
CA VAL A 83 -8.13 11.24 -1.61
C VAL A 83 -7.14 10.13 -1.95
N LEU A 84 -6.05 10.50 -2.60
CA LEU A 84 -4.89 9.63 -2.85
C LEU A 84 -3.69 10.09 -2.03
N ILE A 85 -3.08 9.18 -1.29
CA ILE A 85 -1.85 9.44 -0.53
C ILE A 85 -0.71 8.61 -1.11
N PHE A 86 0.35 9.28 -1.53
CA PHE A 86 1.58 8.65 -1.99
C PHE A 86 2.69 8.83 -0.95
N LEU A 87 3.13 7.72 -0.34
CA LEU A 87 4.22 7.68 0.62
C LEU A 87 5.55 7.38 -0.07
N GLU A 88 6.44 8.36 -0.08
CA GLU A 88 7.78 8.27 -0.68
C GLU A 88 8.85 8.84 0.29
N PRO A 89 9.16 8.14 1.41
CA PRO A 89 10.11 8.62 2.42
C PRO A 89 11.58 8.40 2.05
N GLY A 90 11.86 7.87 0.87
CA GLY A 90 13.20 7.53 0.42
C GLY A 90 13.61 6.10 0.74
N VAL A 91 14.65 5.61 0.03
CA VAL A 91 15.08 4.21 0.10
C VAL A 91 15.58 3.83 1.50
N GLU A 92 16.37 4.68 2.13
CA GLU A 92 16.98 4.37 3.43
C GLU A 92 15.93 4.21 4.53
N ALA A 93 14.91 5.06 4.56
CA ALA A 93 13.80 4.93 5.49
C ALA A 93 13.01 3.64 5.24
N CYS A 94 12.75 3.29 3.97
CA CYS A 94 12.08 2.05 3.62
C CYS A 94 12.87 0.81 4.05
N LEU A 95 14.20 0.81 3.85
CA LEU A 95 15.08 -0.29 4.26
C LEU A 95 15.14 -0.44 5.78
N ALA A 96 15.26 0.67 6.52
CA ALA A 96 15.24 0.66 7.99
C ALA A 96 13.91 0.08 8.49
N ASN A 97 12.78 0.57 7.99
CA ASN A 97 11.46 0.08 8.37
C ASN A 97 11.26 -1.41 8.04
N CYS A 98 11.85 -1.92 6.95
CA CYS A 98 11.78 -3.35 6.63
C CYS A 98 12.58 -4.21 7.60
N ARG A 99 13.75 -3.75 8.07
CA ARG A 99 14.57 -4.45 9.07
C ARG A 99 13.90 -4.48 10.45
N ASP A 100 13.26 -3.39 10.83
CA ASP A 100 12.60 -3.22 12.13
C ASP A 100 11.17 -3.79 12.16
N ARG A 101 10.72 -4.40 11.05
CA ARG A 101 9.37 -4.91 10.91
C ARG A 101 9.09 -6.03 11.91
N PRO A 102 8.03 -5.92 12.72
CA PRO A 102 7.60 -7.03 13.58
C PRO A 102 7.15 -8.22 12.73
N TRP A 103 7.08 -9.40 13.35
CA TRP A 103 6.53 -10.57 12.70
C TRP A 103 5.08 -10.33 12.27
N GLU A 104 4.81 -10.60 10.99
CA GLU A 104 3.49 -10.50 10.36
C GLU A 104 2.85 -11.89 10.27
N ALA A 105 2.21 -12.32 11.35
CA ALA A 105 1.60 -13.66 11.48
C ALA A 105 0.55 -13.98 10.41
N HIS A 106 -0.02 -12.98 9.74
CA HIS A 106 -0.96 -13.16 8.64
C HIS A 106 -0.29 -13.42 7.28
N LYS A 107 1.04 -13.23 7.19
CA LYS A 107 1.82 -13.42 5.96
C LYS A 107 2.84 -14.55 6.08
N TYR A 108 3.38 -14.79 7.26
CA TYR A 108 4.46 -15.74 7.49
C TYR A 108 4.14 -16.65 8.69
N GLU A 109 4.45 -17.93 8.57
CA GLU A 109 4.21 -18.94 9.61
C GLU A 109 5.02 -18.67 10.89
N SER A 110 6.23 -18.11 10.75
CA SER A 110 7.08 -17.74 11.88
C SER A 110 7.96 -16.53 11.56
N LYS A 111 8.58 -15.96 12.60
CA LYS A 111 9.56 -14.88 12.45
C LYS A 111 10.78 -15.34 11.67
N GLU A 112 11.23 -16.57 11.86
CA GLU A 112 12.37 -17.17 11.16
C GLU A 112 12.11 -17.26 9.66
N VAL A 113 10.91 -17.66 9.26
CA VAL A 113 10.49 -17.71 7.84
C VAL A 113 10.46 -16.29 7.25
N GLN A 114 9.93 -15.31 7.99
CA GLN A 114 9.97 -13.92 7.57
C GLN A 114 11.40 -13.42 7.38
N ASP A 115 12.31 -13.74 8.30
CA ASP A 115 13.70 -13.29 8.26
C ASP A 115 14.49 -13.93 7.10
N GLN A 116 14.17 -15.16 6.70
CA GLN A 116 14.76 -15.81 5.52
C GLN A 116 14.43 -15.05 4.22
N HIS A 117 13.31 -14.32 4.17
CA HIS A 117 12.90 -13.52 3.01
C HIS A 117 13.38 -12.07 3.09
N LEU A 118 14.06 -11.67 4.17
CA LEU A 118 14.44 -10.28 4.40
C LEU A 118 15.40 -9.75 3.32
N ASP A 119 16.42 -10.51 2.95
CA ASP A 119 17.40 -10.07 1.95
C ASP A 119 16.76 -9.85 0.58
N PHE A 120 15.84 -10.73 0.18
CA PHE A 120 15.05 -10.54 -1.03
C PHE A 120 14.22 -9.25 -0.94
N LEU A 121 13.53 -9.02 0.19
CA LEU A 121 12.74 -7.82 0.40
C LEU A 121 13.58 -6.54 0.35
N LEU A 122 14.77 -6.55 0.97
CA LEU A 122 15.65 -5.38 0.95
C LEU A 122 16.16 -5.07 -0.46
N THR A 123 16.46 -6.10 -1.26
CA THR A 123 16.82 -5.94 -2.67
C THR A 123 15.64 -5.36 -3.45
N TRP A 124 14.45 -5.92 -3.27
CA TRP A 124 13.21 -5.43 -3.86
C TRP A 124 12.94 -3.96 -3.54
N VAL A 125 13.16 -3.53 -2.31
CA VAL A 125 12.99 -2.13 -1.88
C VAL A 125 13.99 -1.19 -2.57
N ARG A 126 15.25 -1.61 -2.74
CA ARG A 126 16.27 -0.80 -3.47
C ARG A 126 15.94 -0.61 -4.94
N GLU A 127 15.46 -1.68 -5.59
CA GLU A 127 15.13 -1.69 -7.01
C GLU A 127 13.91 -0.83 -7.35
N TYR A 128 13.13 -0.38 -6.37
CA TYR A 128 11.95 0.45 -6.57
C TYR A 128 12.20 1.68 -7.47
N TYR A 129 13.39 2.26 -7.37
CA TYR A 129 13.76 3.47 -8.12
C TYR A 129 14.22 3.20 -9.55
N THR A 130 14.55 1.96 -9.87
CA THR A 130 15.13 1.58 -11.17
C THR A 130 14.33 0.49 -11.91
N ARG A 131 13.53 -0.31 -11.17
CA ARG A 131 12.73 -1.35 -11.81
C ARG A 131 11.58 -0.74 -12.60
N GLU A 132 11.12 -1.52 -13.58
CA GLU A 132 9.92 -1.26 -14.35
C GLU A 132 8.70 -1.99 -13.74
N GLY A 133 7.51 -1.68 -14.28
CA GLY A 133 6.26 -2.35 -13.93
C GLY A 133 5.52 -1.70 -12.78
N ASP A 134 4.51 -2.39 -12.32
CA ASP A 134 3.40 -1.91 -11.50
C ASP A 134 3.80 -1.42 -10.09
N ALA A 135 4.83 -2.02 -9.51
CA ALA A 135 5.33 -1.68 -8.17
C ALA A 135 6.62 -0.84 -8.21
N SER A 136 6.78 0.03 -9.20
CA SER A 136 7.93 0.93 -9.37
C SER A 136 7.61 2.36 -8.96
N LEU A 137 8.65 3.16 -8.71
CA LEU A 137 8.49 4.61 -8.50
C LEU A 137 7.81 5.27 -9.70
N LEU A 138 8.22 4.89 -10.92
CA LEU A 138 7.65 5.45 -12.14
C LEU A 138 6.14 5.22 -12.23
N ALA A 139 5.68 3.99 -11.96
CA ALA A 139 4.26 3.67 -11.98
C ALA A 139 3.47 4.42 -10.89
N HIS A 140 4.03 4.51 -9.69
CA HIS A 140 3.40 5.23 -8.58
C HIS A 140 3.33 6.73 -8.84
N GLN A 141 4.40 7.33 -9.38
CA GLN A 141 4.41 8.74 -9.73
C GLN A 141 3.41 9.03 -10.86
N ALA A 142 3.37 8.20 -11.91
CA ALA A 142 2.41 8.34 -13.00
C ALA A 142 0.96 8.29 -12.48
N LEU A 143 0.65 7.31 -11.62
CA LEU A 143 -0.67 7.19 -10.98
C LEU A 143 -1.03 8.45 -10.17
N PHE A 144 -0.07 8.95 -9.39
CA PHE A 144 -0.25 10.15 -8.59
C PHE A 144 -0.49 11.40 -9.47
N ASP A 145 0.26 11.55 -10.56
CA ASP A 145 0.14 12.69 -11.46
C ASP A 145 -1.18 12.68 -12.23
N GLU A 146 -1.64 11.51 -12.66
CA GLU A 146 -2.90 11.31 -13.38
C GLU A 146 -4.14 11.57 -12.52
N TYR A 147 -4.09 11.27 -11.22
CA TYR A 147 -5.24 11.45 -10.35
C TYR A 147 -5.59 12.93 -10.19
N ARG A 148 -6.86 13.28 -10.43
CA ARG A 148 -7.35 14.67 -10.45
C ARG A 148 -8.04 15.10 -9.16
N GLY A 149 -8.30 14.17 -8.25
CA GLY A 149 -8.87 14.48 -6.93
C GLY A 149 -7.84 15.02 -5.95
N PRO A 150 -8.25 15.30 -4.70
CA PRO A 150 -7.34 15.64 -3.61
C PRO A 150 -6.24 14.58 -3.44
N LYS A 151 -4.99 15.03 -3.33
CA LYS A 151 -3.85 14.12 -3.23
C LYS A 151 -2.71 14.70 -2.44
N HIS A 152 -1.99 13.84 -1.71
CA HIS A 152 -0.84 14.20 -0.88
C HIS A 152 0.34 13.30 -1.18
N LYS A 153 1.50 13.90 -1.47
CA LYS A 153 2.79 13.17 -1.50
C LYS A 153 3.51 13.43 -0.19
N LEU A 154 3.81 12.36 0.55
CA LEU A 154 4.39 12.44 1.88
C LEU A 154 5.78 11.79 1.85
N THR A 155 6.77 12.53 2.31
CA THR A 155 8.18 12.10 2.38
C THR A 155 8.62 11.74 3.79
N ALA A 156 7.71 11.81 4.77
CA ALA A 156 7.94 11.47 6.16
C ALA A 156 6.73 10.76 6.76
N ARG A 157 6.93 10.16 7.92
CA ARG A 157 5.84 9.59 8.71
C ARG A 157 4.84 10.66 9.11
N VAL A 158 3.57 10.31 9.08
CA VAL A 158 2.47 11.18 9.55
C VAL A 158 2.22 10.90 11.02
N GLU A 159 2.18 11.95 11.83
CA GLU A 159 1.82 11.83 13.22
C GLU A 159 0.29 11.81 13.40
N PRO A 160 -0.23 11.20 14.49
CA PRO A 160 -1.68 11.01 14.67
C PRO A 160 -2.51 12.29 14.61
N ASP A 161 -1.98 13.41 15.09
CA ASP A 161 -2.63 14.73 15.07
C ASP A 161 -2.72 15.35 13.66
N GLN A 162 -1.97 14.83 12.70
CA GLN A 162 -1.96 15.28 11.31
C GLN A 162 -2.93 14.51 10.43
N LEU A 163 -3.50 13.39 10.91
CA LEU A 163 -4.35 12.51 10.08
C LEU A 163 -5.57 13.24 9.50
N ASP A 164 -6.22 14.09 10.27
CA ASP A 164 -7.40 14.83 9.81
C ASP A 164 -7.08 15.85 8.71
N ALA A 165 -5.87 16.37 8.67
CA ALA A 165 -5.43 17.31 7.63
C ALA A 165 -5.32 16.63 6.26
N LEU A 166 -5.01 15.33 6.22
CA LEU A 166 -4.93 14.56 4.97
C LEU A 166 -6.30 14.30 4.33
N MET A 167 -7.36 14.53 5.06
CA MET A 167 -8.73 14.21 4.63
C MET A 167 -9.50 15.42 4.10
N ARG A 168 -8.86 16.58 4.09
CA ARG A 168 -9.40 17.87 3.60
C ARG A 168 -8.89 18.15 2.20
#